data_dba2d90708c33c93259b3bf4ae52a534
#
_entry.id   dba2d90708c33c93259b3bf4ae52a534
#
_cell.length_a   1.000
_cell.length_b   1.000
_cell.length_c   1.000
_cell.angle_alpha   90.00
_cell.angle_beta   90.00
_cell.angle_gamma   90.00
#
_symmetry.space_group_name_H-M   'P 1'
#
loop_
_entity.id
_entity.type
_entity.pdbx_description
1 polymer ?
#
loop_
_entity_poly.entity_id
_entity_poly.type
_entity_poly.pdbx_seq_one_letter_code
_entity_poly.pdbx_strand_id
1 'polypeptide(L)'
;MKKKLLALLLALAMVMAFAACGPTGGEESPAPGTQTPAASEPAGEEPGGEAAGSVYYLNFKPEQDGQWQELAEIYTAETGVPVKVVTAASGTYETMLTSEMAKDEAPTMFQVNGPVGLNSWKDYCYDLSGSALYGELTSEDYALKNGEEVAGIAYVIESYGIIVNTTLLAEAGYSVEDIQSFEDLKTVAEDITARKGELGFSAFTSAGMDSSSDWRFKTHLANLPIYFEYQDKGINSTDAIEGTYLDQYRAVWDLYINNATCDPAELTAKTANDALNDFVTGQAVFYQNGSWEYANVVGEGKLSDEDVTMIPLYFGVGDEANQGLCTGSENYWCVNKNASEENIQATLDFMYWCVTDETALQAMTGGEGAMPSGGAGMAFAIPFQAAPESSNPFVALDAEMTAAGKTPISWNFTTMPSEEWKNMVGSALAVYAADQTDANWDAVVSAFVDNWATEYQLANG
;
A
#
# COMPACT_ATOMS: atom_id res chain seq x y z
N MET A 1 -19.89 33.12 31.98
CA MET A 1 -21.16 33.29 31.27
C MET A 1 -21.07 34.07 29.95
N LYS A 2 -20.03 34.85 29.68
CA LYS A 2 -19.91 35.64 28.42
C LYS A 2 -19.43 34.85 27.19
N LYS A 3 -18.84 33.67 27.35
CA LYS A 3 -18.37 32.83 26.22
C LYS A 3 -19.42 31.87 25.65
N LYS A 4 -20.55 31.64 26.36
CA LYS A 4 -21.65 30.79 25.87
C LYS A 4 -22.71 31.55 25.08
N LEU A 5 -22.72 32.89 25.19
CA LEU A 5 -23.67 33.75 24.46
C LEU A 5 -23.20 34.07 23.03
N LEU A 6 -21.88 33.98 22.77
CA LEU A 6 -21.31 34.26 21.44
C LEU A 6 -21.48 33.07 20.46
N ALA A 7 -21.57 31.86 20.98
CA ALA A 7 -21.79 30.65 20.16
C ALA A 7 -23.25 30.49 19.68
N LEU A 8 -24.20 31.09 20.41
CA LEU A 8 -25.63 31.04 20.04
C LEU A 8 -26.02 32.09 19.00
N LEU A 9 -25.26 33.16 18.87
CA LEU A 9 -25.49 34.23 17.88
C LEU A 9 -24.91 33.90 16.49
N LEU A 10 -23.90 33.02 16.40
CA LEU A 10 -23.39 32.57 15.11
C LEU A 10 -24.25 31.45 14.46
N ALA A 11 -25.00 30.69 15.24
CA ALA A 11 -25.87 29.64 14.72
C ALA A 11 -27.20 30.19 14.15
N LEU A 12 -27.59 31.43 14.49
CA LEU A 12 -28.84 32.06 14.00
C LEU A 12 -28.65 32.88 12.71
N ALA A 13 -27.41 33.15 12.29
CA ALA A 13 -27.10 33.91 11.08
C ALA A 13 -27.04 33.09 9.79
N MET A 14 -27.09 31.75 9.86
CA MET A 14 -27.03 30.86 8.68
C MET A 14 -28.38 30.36 8.16
N VAL A 15 -29.50 30.77 8.76
CA VAL A 15 -30.86 30.30 8.37
C VAL A 15 -31.65 31.33 7.55
N MET A 16 -31.12 32.52 7.27
CA MET A 16 -31.87 33.58 6.57
C MET A 16 -31.32 34.00 5.19
N ALA A 17 -30.70 33.12 4.44
CA ALA A 17 -30.18 33.45 3.10
C ALA A 17 -30.85 32.69 1.92
N PHE A 18 -32.03 32.09 2.12
CA PHE A 18 -32.80 31.47 1.02
C PHE A 18 -34.26 31.88 1.01
N ALA A 19 -34.51 33.16 0.76
CA ALA A 19 -35.84 33.61 0.35
C ALA A 19 -35.76 35.00 -0.29
N ALA A 20 -35.50 35.05 -1.60
CA ALA A 20 -35.94 36.13 -2.47
C ALA A 20 -35.53 35.85 -3.94
N CYS A 21 -36.43 35.30 -4.73
CA CYS A 21 -36.73 35.69 -6.11
C CYS A 21 -37.99 34.93 -6.53
N GLY A 22 -39.13 35.59 -6.49
CA GLY A 22 -40.40 35.17 -6.99
C GLY A 22 -40.63 35.74 -8.41
N PRO A 23 -41.73 35.38 -9.10
CA PRO A 23 -41.81 35.17 -10.51
C PRO A 23 -42.46 36.32 -11.31
N THR A 24 -42.19 36.35 -12.63
CA THR A 24 -43.03 37.07 -13.57
C THR A 24 -43.37 36.24 -14.78
N GLY A 25 -44.70 36.03 -14.95
CA GLY A 25 -45.40 36.19 -16.23
C GLY A 25 -45.42 35.09 -17.27
N GLY A 26 -46.45 34.31 -17.28
CA GLY A 26 -47.54 34.30 -18.30
C GLY A 26 -47.28 33.48 -19.55
N GLU A 27 -48.02 32.36 -19.75
CA GLU A 27 -49.09 32.24 -20.76
C GLU A 27 -49.64 30.77 -20.80
N GLU A 28 -50.97 30.73 -20.83
CA GLU A 28 -51.78 29.49 -20.94
C GLU A 28 -51.70 28.85 -22.31
N SER A 29 -51.75 27.52 -22.39
CA SER A 29 -52.68 26.75 -23.24
C SER A 29 -52.35 25.26 -23.30
N PRO A 30 -53.25 24.36 -23.74
CA PRO A 30 -54.21 23.65 -22.94
C PRO A 30 -53.87 22.12 -22.84
N ALA A 31 -54.54 21.47 -21.95
CA ALA A 31 -54.42 20.04 -21.69
C ALA A 31 -54.95 19.18 -22.86
N PRO A 32 -54.35 17.99 -23.10
CA PRO A 32 -55.07 16.90 -23.74
C PRO A 32 -55.15 15.67 -22.80
N GLY A 33 -56.40 15.19 -22.72
CA GLY A 33 -56.81 13.81 -22.79
C GLY A 33 -56.20 12.81 -21.80
N THR A 34 -56.99 12.45 -20.80
CA THR A 34 -56.90 11.22 -20.03
C THR A 34 -56.96 10.00 -20.91
N GLN A 35 -55.84 9.24 -21.03
CA GLN A 35 -55.89 7.85 -21.50
C GLN A 35 -55.54 6.94 -20.32
N THR A 36 -56.48 6.08 -19.97
CA THR A 36 -56.33 4.98 -19.02
C THR A 36 -55.32 3.99 -19.59
N PRO A 37 -54.28 3.59 -18.85
CA PRO A 37 -53.43 2.47 -19.29
C PRO A 37 -54.18 1.16 -19.10
N ALA A 38 -54.17 0.35 -20.14
CA ALA A 38 -54.60 -1.03 -20.11
C ALA A 38 -53.79 -1.86 -19.11
N ALA A 39 -54.45 -2.73 -18.39
CA ALA A 39 -53.84 -3.71 -17.51
C ALA A 39 -52.88 -4.59 -18.33
N SER A 40 -51.57 -4.54 -17.98
CA SER A 40 -50.61 -5.53 -18.44
C SER A 40 -50.82 -6.83 -17.65
N GLU A 41 -50.95 -7.91 -18.37
CA GLU A 41 -50.96 -9.27 -17.83
C GLU A 41 -49.65 -9.53 -17.05
N PRO A 42 -49.66 -10.35 -15.96
CA PRO A 42 -48.43 -10.68 -15.25
C PRO A 42 -47.54 -11.49 -16.18
N ALA A 43 -46.33 -10.99 -16.40
CA ALA A 43 -45.24 -11.74 -17.01
C ALA A 43 -45.03 -13.01 -16.18
N GLY A 44 -44.93 -14.15 -16.85
CA GLY A 44 -44.71 -15.44 -16.24
C GLY A 44 -43.43 -15.42 -15.39
N GLU A 45 -43.48 -16.05 -14.24
CA GLU A 45 -42.33 -16.39 -13.41
C GLU A 45 -41.37 -17.20 -14.29
N GLU A 46 -40.20 -16.63 -14.59
CA GLU A 46 -39.07 -17.41 -15.03
C GLU A 46 -38.69 -18.40 -13.88
N PRO A 47 -38.28 -19.63 -14.21
CA PRO A 47 -37.90 -20.61 -13.20
C PRO A 47 -36.72 -20.00 -12.42
N GLY A 48 -36.87 -19.91 -11.10
CA GLY A 48 -35.87 -19.42 -10.18
C GLY A 48 -34.53 -20.17 -10.35
N GLY A 49 -33.60 -19.56 -11.06
CA GLY A 49 -32.20 -19.84 -10.88
C GLY A 49 -31.85 -19.36 -9.47
N GLU A 50 -31.14 -20.18 -8.73
CA GLU A 50 -30.49 -19.76 -7.48
C GLU A 50 -29.84 -18.41 -7.75
N ALA A 51 -30.09 -17.42 -6.89
CA ALA A 51 -29.56 -16.08 -7.08
C ALA A 51 -28.03 -16.20 -7.11
N ALA A 52 -27.42 -15.91 -8.26
CA ALA A 52 -25.98 -15.82 -8.35
C ALA A 52 -25.53 -14.85 -7.25
N GLY A 53 -24.57 -15.26 -6.39
CA GLY A 53 -24.04 -14.41 -5.35
C GLY A 53 -23.44 -13.11 -5.92
N SER A 54 -22.90 -12.31 -5.08
CA SER A 54 -22.20 -11.06 -5.50
C SER A 54 -20.87 -10.92 -4.76
N VAL A 55 -19.94 -10.20 -5.35
CA VAL A 55 -18.65 -9.87 -4.75
C VAL A 55 -18.60 -8.39 -4.38
N TYR A 56 -18.16 -8.11 -3.15
CA TYR A 56 -17.78 -6.78 -2.74
C TYR A 56 -16.31 -6.81 -2.31
N TYR A 57 -15.42 -6.31 -3.16
CA TYR A 57 -13.99 -6.21 -2.90
C TYR A 57 -13.64 -4.84 -2.33
N LEU A 58 -13.10 -4.81 -1.09
CA LEU A 58 -12.46 -3.63 -0.53
C LEU A 58 -10.98 -3.66 -0.88
N ASN A 59 -10.59 -2.89 -1.89
CA ASN A 59 -9.24 -2.84 -2.43
C ASN A 59 -8.33 -1.95 -1.57
N PHE A 60 -7.16 -2.48 -1.25
CA PHE A 60 -6.11 -1.79 -0.48
C PHE A 60 -5.24 -0.85 -1.35
N LYS A 61 -5.05 -1.18 -2.64
CA LYS A 61 -4.08 -0.53 -3.52
C LYS A 61 -4.73 0.58 -4.37
N PRO A 62 -4.64 1.87 -3.95
CA PRO A 62 -5.26 2.98 -4.68
C PRO A 62 -4.66 3.18 -6.08
N GLU A 63 -3.40 2.83 -6.29
CA GLU A 63 -2.71 2.92 -7.58
C GLU A 63 -3.27 1.96 -8.63
N GLN A 64 -4.05 0.95 -8.21
CA GLN A 64 -4.64 -0.08 -9.08
C GLN A 64 -6.16 0.02 -9.18
N ASP A 65 -6.77 1.12 -8.71
CA ASP A 65 -8.24 1.27 -8.70
C ASP A 65 -8.87 1.05 -10.08
N GLY A 66 -8.35 1.71 -11.11
CA GLY A 66 -8.88 1.61 -12.47
C GLY A 66 -8.86 0.20 -13.04
N GLN A 67 -7.78 -0.53 -12.81
CA GLN A 67 -7.62 -1.91 -13.26
C GLN A 67 -8.61 -2.85 -12.56
N TRP A 68 -8.79 -2.70 -11.25
CA TRP A 68 -9.77 -3.50 -10.51
C TRP A 68 -11.21 -3.21 -10.90
N GLN A 69 -11.55 -1.95 -11.21
CA GLN A 69 -12.88 -1.59 -11.74
C GLN A 69 -13.12 -2.28 -13.09
N GLU A 70 -12.17 -2.23 -14.01
CA GLU A 70 -12.29 -2.86 -15.34
C GLU A 70 -12.38 -4.40 -15.23
N LEU A 71 -11.56 -5.05 -14.39
CA LEU A 71 -11.66 -6.50 -14.15
C LEU A 71 -13.01 -6.90 -13.55
N ALA A 72 -13.56 -6.10 -12.66
CA ALA A 72 -14.89 -6.32 -12.10
C ALA A 72 -16.00 -6.26 -13.17
N GLU A 73 -15.90 -5.30 -14.11
CA GLU A 73 -16.82 -5.19 -15.22
C GLU A 73 -16.72 -6.38 -16.18
N ILE A 74 -15.51 -6.82 -16.51
CA ILE A 74 -15.25 -7.97 -17.39
C ILE A 74 -15.84 -9.25 -16.76
N TYR A 75 -15.48 -9.55 -15.52
CA TYR A 75 -15.96 -10.73 -14.82
C TYR A 75 -17.51 -10.73 -14.73
N THR A 76 -18.10 -9.57 -14.40
CA THR A 76 -19.56 -9.43 -14.34
C THR A 76 -20.20 -9.67 -15.71
N ALA A 77 -19.60 -9.19 -16.79
CA ALA A 77 -20.11 -9.39 -18.15
C ALA A 77 -20.02 -10.86 -18.60
N GLU A 78 -18.98 -11.58 -18.18
CA GLU A 78 -18.74 -12.98 -18.56
C GLU A 78 -19.62 -13.96 -17.75
N THR A 79 -19.77 -13.72 -16.46
CA THR A 79 -20.39 -14.67 -15.53
C THR A 79 -21.80 -14.30 -15.12
N GLY A 80 -22.18 -13.04 -15.25
CA GLY A 80 -23.41 -12.48 -14.69
C GLY A 80 -23.35 -12.23 -13.17
N VAL A 81 -22.24 -12.52 -12.49
CA VAL A 81 -22.03 -12.27 -11.05
C VAL A 81 -21.58 -10.82 -10.87
N PRO A 82 -22.34 -9.98 -10.14
CA PRO A 82 -21.94 -8.60 -9.90
C PRO A 82 -20.69 -8.52 -9.01
N VAL A 83 -19.72 -7.71 -9.44
CA VAL A 83 -18.53 -7.38 -8.65
C VAL A 83 -18.49 -5.88 -8.39
N LYS A 84 -18.49 -5.51 -7.12
CA LYS A 84 -18.30 -4.12 -6.65
C LYS A 84 -16.91 -3.98 -6.07
N VAL A 85 -16.14 -3.03 -6.59
CA VAL A 85 -14.84 -2.66 -6.03
C VAL A 85 -14.95 -1.29 -5.35
N VAL A 86 -14.44 -1.18 -4.15
CA VAL A 86 -14.28 0.09 -3.44
C VAL A 86 -12.83 0.17 -2.97
N THR A 87 -12.16 1.26 -3.31
CA THR A 87 -10.73 1.42 -3.05
C THR A 87 -10.50 2.42 -1.91
N ALA A 88 -9.70 2.04 -0.93
CA ALA A 88 -9.28 2.91 0.14
C ALA A 88 -8.18 3.88 -0.33
N ALA A 89 -8.22 5.11 0.17
CA ALA A 89 -7.10 6.03 -0.02
C ALA A 89 -5.86 5.55 0.77
N SER A 90 -4.67 5.93 0.31
CA SER A 90 -3.41 5.58 0.98
C SER A 90 -3.46 5.94 2.48
N GLY A 91 -3.03 5.01 3.33
CA GLY A 91 -2.98 5.19 4.79
C GLY A 91 -4.35 5.13 5.51
N THR A 92 -5.46 4.84 4.80
CA THR A 92 -6.81 4.85 5.41
C THR A 92 -7.50 3.48 5.44
N TYR A 93 -6.85 2.44 4.93
CA TYR A 93 -7.49 1.14 4.69
C TYR A 93 -8.09 0.52 5.95
N GLU A 94 -7.36 0.43 7.06
CA GLU A 94 -7.83 -0.20 8.30
C GLU A 94 -9.05 0.51 8.89
N THR A 95 -9.05 1.85 8.84
CA THR A 95 -10.20 2.66 9.28
C THR A 95 -11.42 2.41 8.39
N MET A 96 -11.18 2.31 7.08
CA MET A 96 -12.24 2.05 6.10
C MET A 96 -12.76 0.62 6.25
N LEU A 97 -11.89 -0.40 6.38
CA LEU A 97 -12.28 -1.79 6.59
C LEU A 97 -13.15 -1.93 7.84
N THR A 98 -12.75 -1.32 8.96
CA THR A 98 -13.55 -1.30 10.20
C THR A 98 -14.95 -0.71 9.97
N SER A 99 -15.03 0.39 9.22
CA SER A 99 -16.30 1.05 8.92
C SER A 99 -17.18 0.23 7.97
N GLU A 100 -16.58 -0.38 6.93
CA GLU A 100 -17.31 -1.18 5.93
C GLU A 100 -17.79 -2.52 6.52
N MET A 101 -16.98 -3.17 7.35
CA MET A 101 -17.36 -4.44 8.02
C MET A 101 -18.50 -4.29 9.03
N ALA A 102 -18.79 -3.07 9.48
CA ALA A 102 -19.91 -2.77 10.38
C ALA A 102 -21.25 -2.56 9.65
N LYS A 103 -21.29 -2.59 8.32
CA LYS A 103 -22.49 -2.37 7.50
C LYS A 103 -23.25 -3.67 7.26
N ASP A 104 -24.53 -3.56 6.92
CA ASP A 104 -25.36 -4.71 6.50
C ASP A 104 -24.82 -5.34 5.21
N GLU A 105 -24.29 -4.50 4.28
CA GLU A 105 -23.60 -4.94 3.08
C GLU A 105 -22.09 -4.76 3.28
N ALA A 106 -21.47 -5.67 4.04
CA ALA A 106 -20.06 -5.68 4.30
C ALA A 106 -19.25 -6.26 3.12
N PRO A 107 -17.95 -5.92 2.96
CA PRO A 107 -17.08 -6.58 2.00
C PRO A 107 -17.09 -8.10 2.15
N THR A 108 -17.20 -8.79 1.02
CA THR A 108 -17.06 -10.25 0.94
C THR A 108 -15.62 -10.66 0.69
N MET A 109 -14.85 -9.79 0.03
CA MET A 109 -13.43 -9.89 -0.22
C MET A 109 -12.72 -8.68 0.38
N PHE A 110 -11.71 -8.92 1.18
CA PHE A 110 -10.93 -7.86 1.83
C PHE A 110 -9.46 -8.30 1.97
N GLN A 111 -8.60 -7.42 2.43
CA GLN A 111 -7.19 -7.70 2.64
C GLN A 111 -6.82 -7.55 4.11
N VAL A 112 -5.85 -8.36 4.56
CA VAL A 112 -5.14 -8.14 5.81
C VAL A 112 -3.64 -8.06 5.58
N ASN A 113 -2.95 -7.26 6.39
CA ASN A 113 -1.51 -7.07 6.31
C ASN A 113 -0.79 -8.08 7.20
N GLY A 114 -0.61 -9.30 6.67
CA GLY A 114 0.12 -10.36 7.34
C GLY A 114 -0.46 -10.80 8.70
N PRO A 115 0.35 -11.44 9.53
CA PRO A 115 -0.09 -11.94 10.85
C PRO A 115 -0.61 -10.85 11.79
N VAL A 116 -0.06 -9.63 11.72
CA VAL A 116 -0.50 -8.50 12.57
C VAL A 116 -1.93 -8.10 12.21
N GLY A 117 -2.21 -7.90 10.93
CA GLY A 117 -3.56 -7.59 10.46
C GLY A 117 -4.53 -8.74 10.77
N LEU A 118 -4.08 -9.99 10.64
CA LEU A 118 -4.89 -11.17 10.95
C LEU A 118 -5.38 -11.18 12.41
N ASN A 119 -4.57 -10.75 13.37
CA ASN A 119 -4.98 -10.70 14.78
C ASN A 119 -6.28 -9.91 14.98
N SER A 120 -6.47 -8.83 14.24
CA SER A 120 -7.68 -8.01 14.29
C SER A 120 -8.86 -8.63 13.52
N TRP A 121 -8.58 -9.42 12.46
CA TRP A 121 -9.59 -9.83 11.49
C TRP A 121 -9.83 -11.34 11.41
N LYS A 122 -9.09 -12.18 12.16
CA LYS A 122 -9.21 -13.65 12.12
C LYS A 122 -10.64 -14.18 12.32
N ASP A 123 -11.45 -13.48 13.11
CA ASP A 123 -12.85 -13.84 13.36
C ASP A 123 -13.78 -13.55 12.18
N TYR A 124 -13.29 -12.87 11.15
CA TYR A 124 -14.00 -12.58 9.89
C TYR A 124 -13.52 -13.46 8.73
N CYS A 125 -12.36 -14.10 8.84
CA CYS A 125 -11.77 -14.87 7.75
C CYS A 125 -12.43 -16.23 7.58
N TYR A 126 -12.77 -16.56 6.34
CA TYR A 126 -13.20 -17.88 5.90
C TYR A 126 -11.97 -18.78 5.73
N ASP A 127 -12.09 -20.07 6.05
CA ASP A 127 -11.00 -21.03 5.84
C ASP A 127 -10.84 -21.38 4.36
N LEU A 128 -9.75 -20.95 3.76
CA LEU A 128 -9.41 -21.14 2.36
C LEU A 128 -8.67 -22.44 2.08
N SER A 129 -8.37 -23.28 3.07
CA SER A 129 -7.56 -24.50 2.93
C SER A 129 -8.15 -25.51 1.93
N GLY A 130 -9.47 -25.50 1.76
CA GLY A 130 -10.19 -26.34 0.77
C GLY A 130 -10.49 -25.66 -0.56
N SER A 131 -10.06 -24.41 -0.76
CA SER A 131 -10.37 -23.66 -1.98
C SER A 131 -9.48 -24.07 -3.16
N ALA A 132 -10.02 -23.94 -4.39
CA ALA A 132 -9.23 -24.11 -5.61
C ALA A 132 -8.06 -23.10 -5.68
N LEU A 133 -8.29 -21.86 -5.22
CA LEU A 133 -7.29 -20.81 -5.15
C LEU A 133 -6.05 -21.21 -4.34
N TYR A 134 -6.22 -21.85 -3.18
CA TYR A 134 -5.11 -22.33 -2.36
C TYR A 134 -4.24 -23.36 -3.11
N GLY A 135 -4.90 -24.21 -3.93
CA GLY A 135 -4.21 -25.20 -4.76
C GLY A 135 -3.33 -24.62 -5.87
N GLU A 136 -3.55 -23.36 -6.26
CA GLU A 136 -2.76 -22.68 -7.30
C GLU A 136 -1.50 -21.99 -6.76
N LEU A 137 -1.30 -21.91 -5.44
CA LEU A 137 -0.08 -21.31 -4.88
C LEU A 137 1.18 -22.08 -5.29
N THR A 138 2.25 -21.34 -5.57
CA THR A 138 3.59 -21.89 -5.86
C THR A 138 4.31 -22.37 -4.60
N SER A 139 3.95 -21.87 -3.43
CA SER A 139 4.45 -22.29 -2.11
C SER A 139 3.39 -22.04 -1.04
N GLU A 140 3.35 -22.91 -0.01
CA GLU A 140 2.54 -22.69 1.19
C GLU A 140 2.99 -21.47 2.01
N ASP A 141 4.18 -20.94 1.79
CA ASP A 141 4.67 -19.74 2.46
C ASP A 141 3.85 -18.50 2.11
N TYR A 142 3.09 -18.55 1.01
CA TYR A 142 2.17 -17.49 0.60
C TYR A 142 0.76 -17.63 1.20
N ALA A 143 0.55 -18.61 2.08
CA ALA A 143 -0.70 -18.76 2.83
C ALA A 143 -0.58 -18.14 4.23
N LEU A 144 -1.49 -17.26 4.56
CA LEU A 144 -1.60 -16.68 5.91
C LEU A 144 -2.41 -17.65 6.78
N LYS A 145 -1.75 -18.25 7.77
CA LYS A 145 -2.36 -19.31 8.60
C LYS A 145 -2.88 -18.76 9.93
N ASN A 146 -4.04 -19.26 10.34
CA ASN A 146 -4.63 -19.10 11.68
C ASN A 146 -4.75 -20.52 12.31
N GLY A 147 -3.70 -20.97 13.00
CA GLY A 147 -3.58 -22.36 13.40
C GLY A 147 -3.47 -23.30 12.19
N GLU A 148 -4.42 -24.21 12.01
CA GLU A 148 -4.46 -25.12 10.86
C GLU A 148 -5.25 -24.54 9.66
N GLU A 149 -6.04 -23.48 9.88
CA GLU A 149 -6.84 -22.83 8.86
C GLU A 149 -5.98 -21.89 8.00
N VAL A 150 -6.35 -21.73 6.73
CA VAL A 150 -5.79 -20.75 5.80
C VAL A 150 -6.72 -19.54 5.79
N ALA A 151 -6.38 -18.51 6.56
CA ALA A 151 -7.20 -17.32 6.73
C ALA A 151 -7.06 -16.32 5.56
N GLY A 152 -5.95 -16.38 4.81
CA GLY A 152 -5.71 -15.49 3.67
C GLY A 152 -4.66 -16.06 2.72
N ILE A 153 -4.63 -15.52 1.51
CA ILE A 153 -3.71 -15.93 0.45
C ILE A 153 -3.03 -14.68 -0.11
N ALA A 154 -1.68 -14.67 -0.13
CA ALA A 154 -0.91 -13.60 -0.74
C ALA A 154 -1.25 -13.52 -2.23
N TYR A 155 -1.54 -12.30 -2.71
CA TYR A 155 -1.87 -12.11 -4.12
C TYR A 155 -0.81 -11.32 -4.89
N VAL A 156 0.19 -10.78 -4.19
CA VAL A 156 1.30 -10.04 -4.81
C VAL A 156 2.57 -10.23 -3.99
N ILE A 157 3.70 -10.36 -4.69
CA ILE A 157 5.05 -10.29 -4.15
C ILE A 157 5.63 -8.95 -4.57
N GLU A 158 6.22 -8.23 -3.64
CA GLU A 158 6.77 -6.90 -3.88
C GLU A 158 8.17 -6.77 -3.30
N SER A 159 8.94 -5.85 -3.88
CA SER A 159 10.28 -5.53 -3.41
C SER A 159 10.41 -4.04 -3.19
N TYR A 160 11.16 -3.62 -2.18
CA TYR A 160 11.49 -2.23 -1.97
C TYR A 160 12.99 -2.03 -1.70
N GLY A 161 13.42 -0.81 -1.96
CA GLY A 161 14.77 -0.34 -1.81
C GLY A 161 14.81 1.17 -1.96
N ILE A 162 15.75 1.66 -2.74
CA ILE A 162 15.87 3.06 -3.10
C ILE A 162 15.75 3.18 -4.61
N ILE A 163 14.69 3.81 -5.10
CA ILE A 163 14.53 4.14 -6.52
C ILE A 163 15.49 5.29 -6.85
N VAL A 164 16.23 5.16 -7.94
CA VAL A 164 17.31 6.07 -8.35
C VAL A 164 16.99 6.70 -9.68
N ASN A 165 17.06 8.03 -9.78
CA ASN A 165 17.10 8.75 -11.02
C ASN A 165 18.56 8.73 -11.53
N THR A 166 18.84 7.85 -12.50
CA THR A 166 20.21 7.60 -13.00
C THR A 166 20.76 8.77 -13.76
N THR A 167 19.90 9.56 -14.41
CA THR A 167 20.28 10.77 -15.13
C THR A 167 20.81 11.84 -14.16
N LEU A 168 20.07 12.12 -13.08
CA LEU A 168 20.53 13.08 -12.06
C LEU A 168 21.77 12.58 -11.31
N LEU A 169 21.84 11.26 -11.04
CA LEU A 169 23.02 10.66 -10.43
C LEU A 169 24.26 10.86 -11.31
N ALA A 170 24.13 10.65 -12.63
CA ALA A 170 25.22 10.88 -13.59
C ALA A 170 25.59 12.38 -13.70
N GLU A 171 24.62 13.29 -13.64
CA GLU A 171 24.88 14.75 -13.58
C GLU A 171 25.66 15.14 -12.31
N ALA A 172 25.43 14.43 -11.20
CA ALA A 172 26.22 14.60 -9.98
C ALA A 172 27.62 13.97 -10.09
N GLY A 173 27.91 13.19 -11.15
CA GLY A 173 29.20 12.57 -11.41
C GLY A 173 29.36 11.18 -10.82
N TYR A 174 28.26 10.48 -10.55
CA TYR A 174 28.22 9.14 -9.98
C TYR A 174 27.42 8.18 -10.86
N SER A 175 27.56 6.89 -10.59
CA SER A 175 26.76 5.81 -11.14
C SER A 175 26.24 4.89 -10.02
N VAL A 176 25.34 3.99 -10.33
CA VAL A 176 24.81 3.03 -9.32
C VAL A 176 25.88 2.05 -8.85
N GLU A 177 26.90 1.79 -9.66
CA GLU A 177 28.05 0.95 -9.32
C GLU A 177 28.94 1.57 -8.23
N ASP A 178 28.89 2.88 -8.06
CA ASP A 178 29.61 3.60 -7.00
C ASP A 178 28.92 3.46 -5.63
N ILE A 179 27.73 2.82 -5.56
CA ILE A 179 26.92 2.70 -4.34
C ILE A 179 26.72 1.20 -4.04
N GLN A 180 27.59 0.65 -3.20
CA GLN A 180 27.59 -0.76 -2.81
C GLN A 180 27.42 -0.97 -1.30
N SER A 181 27.29 0.11 -0.52
CA SER A 181 27.17 0.12 0.93
C SER A 181 26.47 1.38 1.42
N PHE A 182 26.10 1.39 2.70
CA PHE A 182 25.58 2.58 3.38
C PHE A 182 26.58 3.75 3.36
N GLU A 183 27.85 3.48 3.56
CA GLU A 183 28.89 4.52 3.55
C GLU A 183 29.08 5.13 2.16
N ASP A 184 28.95 4.34 1.08
CA ASP A 184 28.96 4.87 -0.29
C ASP A 184 27.75 5.75 -0.53
N LEU A 185 26.54 5.27 -0.21
CA LEU A 185 25.30 6.03 -0.35
C LEU A 185 25.38 7.34 0.44
N LYS A 186 25.90 7.31 1.66
CA LYS A 186 26.10 8.49 2.50
C LYS A 186 27.06 9.47 1.84
N THR A 187 28.19 8.99 1.34
CA THR A 187 29.19 9.83 0.66
C THR A 187 28.56 10.54 -0.54
N VAL A 188 27.83 9.81 -1.37
CA VAL A 188 27.15 10.38 -2.56
C VAL A 188 26.07 11.39 -2.15
N ALA A 189 25.23 11.05 -1.18
CA ALA A 189 24.14 11.91 -0.73
C ALA A 189 24.64 13.22 -0.10
N GLU A 190 25.66 13.15 0.75
CA GLU A 190 26.28 14.32 1.39
C GLU A 190 26.98 15.23 0.36
N ASP A 191 27.65 14.67 -0.66
CA ASP A 191 28.26 15.44 -1.73
C ASP A 191 27.21 16.16 -2.60
N ILE A 192 26.11 15.46 -3.00
CA ILE A 192 25.00 16.07 -3.72
C ILE A 192 24.41 17.23 -2.90
N THR A 193 24.19 17.02 -1.61
CA THR A 193 23.66 18.05 -0.70
C THR A 193 24.59 19.24 -0.60
N ALA A 194 25.89 19.02 -0.48
CA ALA A 194 26.90 20.10 -0.45
C ALA A 194 26.91 20.93 -1.74
N ARG A 195 26.62 20.31 -2.88
CA ARG A 195 26.56 20.94 -4.22
C ARG A 195 25.14 21.27 -4.68
N LYS A 196 24.12 21.16 -3.82
CA LYS A 196 22.70 21.39 -4.16
C LYS A 196 22.47 22.72 -4.90
N GLY A 197 23.18 23.79 -4.51
CA GLY A 197 23.07 25.10 -5.15
C GLY A 197 23.64 25.15 -6.57
N GLU A 198 24.59 24.29 -6.92
CA GLU A 198 25.17 24.11 -8.25
C GLU A 198 24.32 23.15 -9.09
N LEU A 199 23.96 21.98 -8.52
CA LEU A 199 23.26 20.92 -9.21
C LEU A 199 21.77 21.25 -9.44
N GLY A 200 21.15 22.00 -8.55
CA GLY A 200 19.74 22.36 -8.64
C GLY A 200 18.77 21.33 -8.08
N PHE A 201 19.27 20.22 -7.53
CA PHE A 201 18.47 19.14 -6.92
C PHE A 201 19.08 18.67 -5.60
N SER A 202 18.31 17.90 -4.84
CA SER A 202 18.70 17.28 -3.57
C SER A 202 19.09 15.82 -3.75
N ALA A 203 19.69 15.19 -2.71
CA ALA A 203 19.94 13.76 -2.76
C ALA A 203 18.63 12.98 -2.63
N PHE A 204 17.84 13.20 -1.57
CA PHE A 204 16.60 12.48 -1.34
C PHE A 204 15.35 13.32 -1.58
N THR A 205 14.25 12.67 -1.96
CA THR A 205 12.90 13.21 -1.89
C THR A 205 12.54 13.56 -0.44
N SER A 206 11.43 14.26 -0.22
CA SER A 206 10.94 14.46 1.13
C SER A 206 10.71 13.13 1.84
N ALA A 207 11.19 13.03 3.09
CA ALA A 207 10.90 11.92 3.99
C ALA A 207 9.58 12.20 4.72
N GLY A 208 8.48 12.32 3.96
CA GLY A 208 7.18 12.72 4.50
C GLY A 208 6.67 11.80 5.60
N MET A 209 6.13 12.39 6.66
CA MET A 209 5.64 11.72 7.87
C MET A 209 4.14 11.94 8.09
N ASP A 210 3.38 12.33 7.06
CA ASP A 210 1.94 12.23 7.13
C ASP A 210 1.48 10.77 6.94
N SER A 211 0.22 10.46 7.24
CA SER A 211 -0.30 9.07 7.21
C SER A 211 -0.24 8.39 5.84
N SER A 212 -0.10 9.15 4.75
CA SER A 212 0.06 8.59 3.40
C SER A 212 1.50 8.15 3.09
N SER A 213 2.48 8.52 3.93
CA SER A 213 3.90 8.41 3.65
C SER A 213 4.74 7.79 4.77
N ASP A 214 4.33 7.91 6.03
CA ASP A 214 5.10 7.54 7.23
C ASP A 214 5.45 6.04 7.30
N TRP A 215 4.65 5.17 6.67
CA TRP A 215 4.89 3.73 6.59
C TRP A 215 6.24 3.38 5.97
N ARG A 216 6.79 4.23 5.11
CA ARG A 216 8.13 4.04 4.52
C ARG A 216 9.22 3.96 5.60
N PHE A 217 9.04 4.64 6.73
CA PHE A 217 10.05 4.76 7.78
C PHE A 217 9.68 3.99 9.04
N LYS A 218 8.44 4.09 9.52
CA LYS A 218 7.97 3.37 10.72
C LYS A 218 7.77 1.86 10.48
N THR A 219 7.68 1.43 9.21
CA THR A 219 7.48 0.03 8.82
C THR A 219 8.65 -0.47 7.97
N HIS A 220 8.85 0.06 6.76
CA HIS A 220 9.83 -0.48 5.82
C HIS A 220 11.27 -0.23 6.26
N LEU A 221 11.63 0.98 6.67
CA LEU A 221 12.97 1.21 7.23
C LEU A 221 13.15 0.50 8.58
N ALA A 222 12.11 0.49 9.44
CA ALA A 222 12.12 -0.21 10.71
C ALA A 222 12.25 -1.75 10.57
N ASN A 223 11.95 -2.31 9.40
CA ASN A 223 12.18 -3.73 9.10
C ASN A 223 13.65 -4.14 9.24
N LEU A 224 14.59 -3.25 8.87
CA LEU A 224 16.01 -3.62 8.83
C LEU A 224 16.60 -3.90 10.21
N PRO A 225 16.46 -3.04 11.24
CA PRO A 225 16.93 -3.38 12.58
C PRO A 225 16.30 -4.65 13.13
N ILE A 226 15.02 -4.93 12.80
CA ILE A 226 14.33 -6.16 13.19
C ILE A 226 14.93 -7.36 12.45
N TYR A 227 15.11 -7.27 11.13
CA TYR A 227 15.68 -8.33 10.31
C TYR A 227 17.06 -8.75 10.80
N PHE A 228 17.99 -7.81 10.99
CA PHE A 228 19.34 -8.12 11.42
C PHE A 228 19.38 -8.69 12.86
N GLU A 229 18.54 -8.19 13.77
CA GLU A 229 18.43 -8.77 15.11
C GLU A 229 17.87 -10.21 15.06
N TYR A 230 16.90 -10.48 14.19
CA TYR A 230 16.36 -11.82 14.00
C TYR A 230 17.39 -12.79 13.40
N GLN A 231 18.19 -12.33 12.42
CA GLN A 231 19.27 -13.12 11.84
C GLN A 231 20.30 -13.50 12.88
N ASP A 232 20.77 -12.56 13.70
CA ASP A 232 21.75 -12.81 14.76
C ASP A 232 21.25 -13.82 15.80
N LYS A 233 19.96 -13.77 16.10
CA LYS A 233 19.33 -14.68 17.08
C LYS A 233 18.84 -15.99 16.47
N GLY A 234 18.80 -16.13 15.15
CA GLY A 234 18.24 -17.28 14.45
C GLY A 234 16.76 -17.48 14.74
N ILE A 235 15.97 -16.39 14.79
CA ILE A 235 14.52 -16.38 15.05
C ILE A 235 13.77 -15.72 13.91
N ASN A 236 12.45 -15.94 13.83
CA ASN A 236 11.55 -15.33 12.83
C ASN A 236 10.51 -14.40 13.44
N SER A 237 10.40 -14.37 14.77
CA SER A 237 9.51 -13.48 15.53
C SER A 237 9.97 -13.39 16.97
N THR A 238 9.51 -12.38 17.71
CA THR A 238 9.82 -12.21 19.13
C THR A 238 8.66 -11.53 19.85
N ASP A 239 8.47 -11.86 21.11
CA ASP A 239 7.59 -11.15 22.05
C ASP A 239 8.25 -9.91 22.68
N ALA A 240 9.57 -9.78 22.53
CA ALA A 240 10.36 -8.63 23.02
C ALA A 240 11.60 -8.43 22.13
N ILE A 241 11.75 -7.25 21.56
CA ILE A 241 12.92 -6.88 20.75
C ILE A 241 13.96 -6.17 21.62
N GLU A 242 15.25 -6.34 21.33
CA GLU A 242 16.33 -5.71 22.10
C GLU A 242 16.77 -4.37 21.52
N GLY A 243 16.49 -4.11 20.23
CA GLY A 243 16.87 -2.88 19.56
C GLY A 243 18.36 -2.78 19.25
N THR A 244 19.01 -3.93 18.98
CA THR A 244 20.47 -4.05 18.77
C THR A 244 20.98 -3.11 17.67
N TYR A 245 20.17 -2.82 16.65
CA TYR A 245 20.55 -2.06 15.47
C TYR A 245 19.91 -0.67 15.36
N LEU A 246 19.47 -0.07 16.48
CA LEU A 246 18.82 1.24 16.47
C LEU A 246 19.79 2.40 16.18
N ASP A 247 21.09 2.23 16.43
CA ASP A 247 22.10 3.23 16.01
C ASP A 247 22.20 3.31 14.49
N GLN A 248 22.12 2.18 13.79
CA GLN A 248 22.09 2.13 12.33
C GLN A 248 20.75 2.67 11.77
N TYR A 249 19.64 2.37 12.44
CA TYR A 249 18.34 2.96 12.09
C TYR A 249 18.37 4.48 12.18
N ARG A 250 18.98 5.03 13.25
CA ARG A 250 19.22 6.46 13.38
C ARG A 250 20.08 7.01 12.25
N ALA A 251 21.20 6.34 11.94
CA ALA A 251 22.11 6.80 10.90
C ALA A 251 21.46 6.90 9.52
N VAL A 252 20.63 5.90 9.14
CA VAL A 252 19.89 5.93 7.88
C VAL A 252 18.78 6.99 7.91
N TRP A 253 18.06 7.14 9.03
CA TRP A 253 17.04 8.18 9.17
C TRP A 253 17.65 9.58 9.08
N ASP A 254 18.77 9.81 9.78
CA ASP A 254 19.53 11.08 9.70
C ASP A 254 19.99 11.38 8.28
N LEU A 255 20.46 10.36 7.54
CA LEU A 255 20.88 10.51 6.15
C LEU A 255 19.71 11.00 5.29
N TYR A 256 18.53 10.41 5.43
CA TYR A 256 17.36 10.79 4.64
C TYR A 256 16.89 12.20 4.96
N ILE A 257 16.64 12.51 6.23
CA ILE A 257 16.04 13.79 6.61
C ILE A 257 16.97 14.99 6.41
N ASN A 258 18.29 14.79 6.53
CA ASN A 258 19.26 15.88 6.39
C ASN A 258 19.70 16.13 4.92
N ASN A 259 19.37 15.22 3.99
CA ASN A 259 19.73 15.32 2.58
C ASN A 259 18.51 15.38 1.65
N ALA A 260 17.35 15.70 2.19
CA ALA A 260 16.07 15.72 1.48
C ALA A 260 15.77 17.09 0.81
N THR A 261 14.69 17.10 0.07
CA THR A 261 14.16 18.31 -0.61
C THR A 261 13.57 19.31 0.37
N CYS A 262 13.11 18.89 1.56
CA CYS A 262 12.44 19.73 2.56
C CYS A 262 13.18 19.78 3.90
N ASP A 263 12.84 20.78 4.71
CA ASP A 263 13.33 20.90 6.09
C ASP A 263 12.78 19.74 6.95
N PRO A 264 13.61 19.07 7.77
CA PRO A 264 13.15 18.02 8.67
C PRO A 264 12.01 18.42 9.62
N ALA A 265 11.89 19.69 9.96
CA ALA A 265 10.79 20.20 10.80
C ALA A 265 9.42 20.24 10.08
N GLU A 266 9.40 20.10 8.76
CA GLU A 266 8.16 20.15 7.94
C GLU A 266 7.61 18.77 7.57
N LEU A 267 8.26 17.67 7.96
CA LEU A 267 7.96 16.32 7.49
C LEU A 267 6.52 15.87 7.78
N THR A 268 5.92 16.28 8.89
CA THR A 268 4.53 15.93 9.24
C THR A 268 3.48 16.53 8.31
N ALA A 269 3.86 17.52 7.49
CA ALA A 269 3.02 18.14 6.48
C ALA A 269 3.33 17.63 5.05
N LYS A 270 4.31 16.73 4.89
CA LYS A 270 4.72 16.17 3.60
C LYS A 270 4.06 14.82 3.36
N THR A 271 3.44 14.68 2.20
CA THR A 271 2.65 13.52 1.77
C THR A 271 3.48 12.59 0.86
N ALA A 272 2.93 11.40 0.58
CA ALA A 272 3.47 10.52 -0.45
C ALA A 272 3.54 11.21 -1.83
N ASN A 273 2.50 12.00 -2.17
CA ASN A 273 2.48 12.76 -3.43
C ASN A 273 3.56 13.85 -3.49
N ASP A 274 3.92 14.49 -2.38
CA ASP A 274 5.05 15.43 -2.35
C ASP A 274 6.35 14.71 -2.70
N ALA A 275 6.61 13.54 -2.09
CA ALA A 275 7.81 12.75 -2.35
C ALA A 275 7.87 12.23 -3.79
N LEU A 276 6.75 11.71 -4.32
CA LEU A 276 6.64 11.29 -5.72
C LEU A 276 6.91 12.45 -6.67
N ASN A 277 6.29 13.61 -6.42
CA ASN A 277 6.46 14.80 -7.24
C ASN A 277 7.91 15.32 -7.23
N ASP A 278 8.58 15.31 -6.08
CA ASP A 278 10.00 15.66 -5.98
C ASP A 278 10.86 14.79 -6.92
N PHE A 279 10.55 13.48 -6.99
CA PHE A 279 11.28 12.53 -7.81
C PHE A 279 11.00 12.71 -9.31
N VAL A 280 9.73 12.68 -9.72
CA VAL A 280 9.36 12.71 -11.15
C VAL A 280 9.62 14.08 -11.80
N THR A 281 9.72 15.15 -11.02
CA THR A 281 10.08 16.49 -11.53
C THR A 281 11.59 16.78 -11.47
N GLY A 282 12.41 15.79 -11.11
CA GLY A 282 13.86 15.92 -11.09
C GLY A 282 14.40 16.80 -9.97
N GLN A 283 13.72 16.87 -8.83
CA GLN A 283 14.19 17.62 -7.65
C GLN A 283 15.03 16.77 -6.71
N ALA A 284 15.06 15.43 -6.89
CA ALA A 284 15.83 14.51 -6.08
C ALA A 284 16.33 13.32 -6.88
N VAL A 285 17.48 12.77 -6.47
CA VAL A 285 18.12 11.60 -7.06
C VAL A 285 17.53 10.31 -6.53
N PHE A 286 17.26 10.24 -5.21
CA PHE A 286 16.90 9.03 -4.49
C PHE A 286 15.49 9.13 -3.91
N TYR A 287 14.70 8.06 -4.09
CA TYR A 287 13.36 7.90 -3.57
C TYR A 287 13.21 6.53 -2.91
N GLN A 288 13.24 6.46 -1.57
CA GLN A 288 13.01 5.20 -0.87
C GLN A 288 11.53 4.80 -1.03
N ASN A 289 11.32 3.76 -1.84
CA ASN A 289 10.00 3.21 -2.13
C ASN A 289 10.15 1.80 -2.75
N GLY A 290 9.10 1.22 -3.32
CA GLY A 290 9.11 -0.15 -3.83
C GLY A 290 8.61 -0.31 -5.26
N SER A 291 8.53 -1.57 -5.68
CA SER A 291 8.15 -1.98 -7.04
C SER A 291 6.75 -1.48 -7.46
N TRP A 292 5.86 -1.27 -6.50
CA TRP A 292 4.51 -0.70 -6.74
C TRP A 292 4.52 0.74 -7.28
N GLU A 293 5.62 1.48 -7.04
CA GLU A 293 5.76 2.86 -7.54
C GLU A 293 6.17 2.97 -9.01
N TYR A 294 6.56 1.87 -9.65
CA TYR A 294 7.07 1.90 -11.02
C TYR A 294 6.14 2.68 -11.97
N ALA A 295 4.85 2.34 -12.02
CA ALA A 295 3.87 3.01 -12.88
C ALA A 295 3.63 4.49 -12.50
N ASN A 296 3.96 4.89 -11.27
CA ASN A 296 3.88 6.29 -10.83
C ASN A 296 5.10 7.10 -11.24
N VAL A 297 6.27 6.49 -11.37
CA VAL A 297 7.54 7.19 -11.71
C VAL A 297 7.86 7.14 -13.20
N VAL A 298 7.41 6.10 -13.93
CA VAL A 298 7.67 5.88 -15.36
C VAL A 298 6.41 6.08 -16.20
N GLY A 299 6.53 6.69 -17.38
CA GLY A 299 5.45 6.84 -18.34
C GLY A 299 5.38 8.21 -19.01
N GLU A 300 4.29 8.47 -19.75
CA GLU A 300 4.10 9.73 -20.46
C GLU A 300 4.08 10.93 -19.49
N GLY A 301 4.96 11.89 -19.72
CA GLY A 301 5.11 13.07 -18.86
C GLY A 301 5.82 12.83 -17.54
N LYS A 302 6.44 11.66 -17.37
CA LYS A 302 7.25 11.23 -16.22
C LYS A 302 8.66 10.87 -16.69
N LEU A 303 9.40 10.12 -15.88
CA LEU A 303 10.71 9.60 -16.26
C LEU A 303 10.57 8.48 -17.30
N SER A 304 11.63 8.25 -18.08
CA SER A 304 11.72 7.09 -18.96
C SER A 304 12.25 5.88 -18.19
N ASP A 305 11.98 4.70 -18.71
CA ASP A 305 12.45 3.43 -18.16
C ASP A 305 13.98 3.36 -18.01
N GLU A 306 14.69 3.99 -18.96
CA GLU A 306 16.15 4.04 -18.98
C GLU A 306 16.74 4.98 -17.91
N ASP A 307 15.94 5.90 -17.38
CA ASP A 307 16.37 6.91 -16.41
C ASP A 307 16.17 6.47 -14.95
N VAL A 308 15.60 5.29 -14.72
CA VAL A 308 15.30 4.79 -13.37
C VAL A 308 15.81 3.38 -13.14
N THR A 309 16.24 3.12 -11.93
CA THR A 309 16.55 1.78 -11.42
C THR A 309 16.26 1.73 -9.92
N MET A 310 16.52 0.60 -9.28
CA MET A 310 16.39 0.45 -7.83
C MET A 310 17.65 -0.19 -7.26
N ILE A 311 18.15 0.31 -6.14
CA ILE A 311 19.27 -0.25 -5.39
C ILE A 311 18.79 -0.74 -4.02
N PRO A 312 19.52 -1.67 -3.37
CA PRO A 312 19.21 -2.11 -2.02
C PRO A 312 19.12 -0.94 -1.02
N LEU A 313 18.30 -1.11 -0.01
CA LEU A 313 18.26 -0.21 1.13
C LEU A 313 19.41 -0.61 2.07
N TYR A 314 20.59 -0.02 1.84
CA TYR A 314 21.79 -0.29 2.64
C TYR A 314 21.66 0.24 4.06
N PHE A 315 22.16 -0.53 5.02
CA PHE A 315 21.92 -0.29 6.44
C PHE A 315 23.20 -0.22 7.30
N GLY A 316 24.35 -0.42 6.70
CA GLY A 316 25.65 -0.43 7.41
C GLY A 316 25.89 -1.71 8.21
N VAL A 317 25.24 -2.81 7.88
CA VAL A 317 25.32 -4.08 8.61
C VAL A 317 25.48 -5.25 7.65
N GLY A 318 26.29 -6.22 8.04
CA GLY A 318 26.47 -7.46 7.30
C GLY A 318 27.29 -7.30 6.01
N ASP A 319 27.05 -8.18 5.05
CA ASP A 319 27.70 -8.18 3.73
C ASP A 319 26.87 -7.38 2.73
N GLU A 320 26.93 -6.05 2.84
CA GLU A 320 26.13 -5.15 2.00
C GLU A 320 26.43 -5.30 0.51
N ALA A 321 27.66 -5.66 0.14
CA ALA A 321 28.01 -5.91 -1.27
C ALA A 321 27.21 -7.07 -1.88
N ASN A 322 26.72 -7.99 -1.08
CA ASN A 322 25.87 -9.12 -1.49
C ASN A 322 24.40 -8.96 -1.06
N GLN A 323 24.01 -7.80 -0.54
CA GLN A 323 22.63 -7.52 -0.20
C GLN A 323 21.78 -7.31 -1.47
N GLY A 324 20.58 -7.91 -1.50
CA GLY A 324 19.52 -7.67 -2.47
C GLY A 324 18.48 -6.68 -1.97
N LEU A 325 17.37 -6.58 -2.66
CA LEU A 325 16.22 -5.76 -2.26
C LEU A 325 15.50 -6.37 -1.04
N CYS A 326 14.67 -5.57 -0.41
CA CYS A 326 13.76 -6.06 0.63
C CYS A 326 12.53 -6.66 -0.06
N THR A 327 12.37 -8.00 0.02
CA THR A 327 11.38 -8.74 -0.77
C THR A 327 10.45 -9.56 0.11
N GLY A 328 9.15 -9.54 -0.21
CA GLY A 328 8.14 -10.28 0.52
C GLY A 328 6.71 -9.97 0.11
N SER A 329 5.76 -10.32 0.96
CA SER A 329 4.35 -9.97 0.83
C SER A 329 3.76 -9.64 2.20
N GLU A 330 2.89 -8.64 2.25
CA GLU A 330 1.98 -8.40 3.37
C GLU A 330 0.52 -8.36 2.93
N ASN A 331 0.29 -8.53 1.63
CA ASN A 331 -1.00 -8.34 0.99
C ASN A 331 -1.72 -9.69 0.84
N TYR A 332 -2.58 -10.01 1.80
CA TYR A 332 -3.31 -11.28 1.81
C TYR A 332 -4.80 -11.06 1.58
N TRP A 333 -5.32 -11.61 0.50
CA TRP A 333 -6.76 -11.67 0.27
C TRP A 333 -7.43 -12.59 1.28
N CYS A 334 -8.50 -12.10 1.89
CA CYS A 334 -9.36 -12.83 2.81
C CYS A 334 -10.81 -12.80 2.31
N VAL A 335 -11.57 -13.83 2.63
CA VAL A 335 -13.01 -13.93 2.35
C VAL A 335 -13.77 -13.78 3.66
N ASN A 336 -14.83 -12.96 3.66
CA ASN A 336 -15.63 -12.71 4.85
C ASN A 336 -16.55 -13.90 5.12
N LYS A 337 -16.27 -14.68 6.18
CA LYS A 337 -17.09 -15.85 6.56
C LYS A 337 -18.51 -15.51 7.02
N ASN A 338 -18.79 -14.24 7.31
CA ASN A 338 -20.13 -13.79 7.72
C ASN A 338 -21.01 -13.38 6.52
N ALA A 339 -20.48 -13.43 5.29
CA ALA A 339 -21.29 -13.28 4.08
C ALA A 339 -22.19 -14.50 3.85
N SER A 340 -23.19 -14.38 2.96
CA SER A 340 -24.00 -15.55 2.59
C SER A 340 -23.16 -16.61 1.87
N GLU A 341 -23.60 -17.87 1.90
CA GLU A 341 -22.87 -18.96 1.22
C GLU A 341 -22.71 -18.68 -0.28
N GLU A 342 -23.71 -18.07 -0.92
CA GLU A 342 -23.67 -17.69 -2.33
C GLU A 342 -22.62 -16.59 -2.59
N ASN A 343 -22.51 -15.61 -1.69
CA ASN A 343 -21.53 -14.53 -1.80
C ASN A 343 -20.11 -15.03 -1.51
N ILE A 344 -19.93 -15.96 -0.56
CA ILE A 344 -18.65 -16.61 -0.30
C ILE A 344 -18.20 -17.36 -1.55
N GLN A 345 -19.07 -18.18 -2.15
CA GLN A 345 -18.73 -18.93 -3.36
C GLN A 345 -18.43 -18.01 -4.53
N ALA A 346 -19.24 -16.98 -4.76
CA ALA A 346 -18.99 -15.98 -5.79
C ALA A 346 -17.63 -15.28 -5.62
N THR A 347 -17.25 -15.01 -4.37
CA THR A 347 -15.95 -14.39 -4.05
C THR A 347 -14.80 -15.36 -4.31
N LEU A 348 -14.91 -16.62 -3.93
CA LEU A 348 -13.91 -17.64 -4.23
C LEU A 348 -13.73 -17.85 -5.73
N ASP A 349 -14.84 -17.87 -6.50
CA ASP A 349 -14.81 -18.01 -7.96
C ASP A 349 -14.16 -16.80 -8.63
N PHE A 350 -14.43 -15.58 -8.15
CA PHE A 350 -13.79 -14.36 -8.64
C PHE A 350 -12.28 -14.36 -8.35
N MET A 351 -11.88 -14.68 -7.12
CA MET A 351 -10.45 -14.77 -6.76
C MET A 351 -9.72 -15.83 -7.61
N TYR A 352 -10.36 -16.99 -7.84
CA TYR A 352 -9.80 -18.05 -8.67
C TYR A 352 -9.68 -17.61 -10.14
N TRP A 353 -10.70 -16.95 -10.68
CA TRP A 353 -10.68 -16.36 -12.01
C TRP A 353 -9.52 -15.37 -12.17
N CYS A 354 -9.31 -14.49 -11.18
CA CYS A 354 -8.21 -13.52 -11.21
C CYS A 354 -6.83 -14.16 -11.43
N VAL A 355 -6.61 -15.40 -10.95
CA VAL A 355 -5.30 -16.06 -10.98
C VAL A 355 -5.19 -17.20 -12.00
N THR A 356 -6.25 -17.47 -12.77
CA THR A 356 -6.28 -18.58 -13.76
C THR A 356 -6.79 -18.18 -15.13
N ASP A 357 -7.60 -17.14 -15.24
CA ASP A 357 -8.12 -16.65 -16.53
C ASP A 357 -7.02 -15.88 -17.29
N GLU A 358 -6.92 -16.08 -18.60
CA GLU A 358 -5.88 -15.45 -19.44
C GLU A 358 -5.99 -13.92 -19.43
N THR A 359 -7.21 -13.38 -19.47
CA THR A 359 -7.45 -11.92 -19.47
C THR A 359 -7.06 -11.32 -18.10
N ALA A 360 -7.48 -11.97 -17.02
CA ALA A 360 -7.15 -11.54 -15.67
C ALA A 360 -5.65 -11.62 -15.38
N LEU A 361 -5.00 -12.72 -15.75
CA LEU A 361 -3.55 -12.90 -15.60
C LEU A 361 -2.78 -11.83 -16.38
N GLN A 362 -3.18 -11.56 -17.63
CA GLN A 362 -2.58 -10.50 -18.44
C GLN A 362 -2.74 -9.13 -17.79
N ALA A 363 -3.93 -8.83 -17.24
CA ALA A 363 -4.19 -7.58 -16.54
C ALA A 363 -3.39 -7.45 -15.24
N MET A 364 -3.25 -8.54 -14.48
CA MET A 364 -2.53 -8.53 -13.21
C MET A 364 -1.01 -8.47 -13.38
N THR A 365 -0.42 -9.19 -14.36
CA THR A 365 1.04 -9.30 -14.51
C THR A 365 1.63 -8.45 -15.62
N GLY A 366 0.80 -8.02 -16.58
CA GLY A 366 1.21 -7.25 -17.75
C GLY A 366 1.34 -5.75 -17.46
N GLY A 367 2.07 -5.07 -18.34
CA GLY A 367 2.32 -3.62 -18.29
C GLY A 367 1.45 -2.84 -19.27
N GLU A 368 2.07 -1.94 -20.05
CA GLU A 368 1.38 -1.07 -21.02
C GLU A 368 0.59 -1.90 -22.04
N GLY A 369 -0.69 -1.55 -22.22
CA GLY A 369 -1.58 -2.23 -23.14
C GLY A 369 -2.11 -3.58 -22.66
N ALA A 370 -1.86 -3.99 -21.43
CA ALA A 370 -2.27 -5.28 -20.90
C ALA A 370 -3.74 -5.34 -20.50
N MET A 371 -4.37 -4.19 -20.19
CA MET A 371 -5.81 -4.14 -19.96
C MET A 371 -6.59 -4.27 -21.27
N PRO A 372 -7.75 -4.93 -21.29
CA PRO A 372 -8.60 -5.04 -22.49
C PRO A 372 -9.02 -3.69 -23.11
N SER A 373 -9.14 -2.64 -22.29
CA SER A 373 -9.33 -1.26 -22.77
C SER A 373 -8.11 -0.68 -23.49
N GLY A 374 -6.96 -1.34 -23.45
CA GLY A 374 -5.67 -0.87 -23.94
C GLY A 374 -4.88 -0.05 -22.92
N GLY A 375 -5.36 0.05 -21.68
CA GLY A 375 -4.64 0.66 -20.56
C GLY A 375 -3.50 -0.22 -20.02
N ALA A 376 -2.69 0.33 -19.12
CA ALA A 376 -1.66 -0.41 -18.42
C ALA A 376 -2.29 -1.41 -17.42
N GLY A 377 -1.75 -2.63 -17.37
CA GLY A 377 -2.06 -3.59 -16.32
C GLY A 377 -1.41 -3.23 -14.99
N MET A 378 -1.54 -4.14 -14.01
CA MET A 378 -1.05 -3.92 -12.65
C MET A 378 0.45 -4.21 -12.51
N ALA A 379 1.00 -5.01 -13.44
CA ALA A 379 2.40 -5.46 -13.47
C ALA A 379 2.86 -6.11 -12.15
N PHE A 380 1.99 -6.89 -11.51
CA PHE A 380 2.28 -7.62 -10.28
C PHE A 380 3.16 -8.85 -10.53
N ALA A 381 4.02 -9.17 -9.56
CA ALA A 381 4.49 -10.55 -9.38
C ALA A 381 3.49 -11.28 -8.48
N ILE A 382 2.84 -12.31 -8.98
CA ILE A 382 1.81 -13.05 -8.23
C ILE A 382 2.26 -14.50 -7.97
N PRO A 383 2.02 -15.06 -6.75
CA PRO A 383 2.57 -16.36 -6.35
C PRO A 383 1.71 -17.55 -6.80
N PHE A 384 1.24 -17.56 -8.06
CA PHE A 384 0.36 -18.62 -8.58
C PHE A 384 0.97 -19.38 -9.76
N GLN A 385 0.61 -20.66 -9.88
CA GLN A 385 1.24 -21.58 -10.86
C GLN A 385 1.03 -21.15 -12.32
N ALA A 386 -0.11 -20.56 -12.65
CA ALA A 386 -0.42 -20.12 -14.01
C ALA A 386 0.12 -18.72 -14.34
N ALA A 387 0.72 -18.03 -13.37
CA ALA A 387 1.16 -16.65 -13.54
C ALA A 387 2.28 -16.51 -14.55
N PRO A 388 2.15 -15.62 -15.55
CA PRO A 388 3.28 -15.15 -16.34
C PRO A 388 4.28 -14.37 -15.48
N GLU A 389 5.49 -14.16 -15.98
CA GLU A 389 6.43 -13.22 -15.38
C GLU A 389 5.84 -11.80 -15.38
N SER A 390 6.08 -11.05 -14.31
CA SER A 390 5.67 -9.65 -14.21
C SER A 390 6.40 -8.80 -15.25
N SER A 391 5.68 -7.89 -15.86
CA SER A 391 6.28 -6.91 -16.78
C SER A 391 6.93 -5.72 -16.05
N ASN A 392 6.89 -5.68 -14.72
CA ASN A 392 7.49 -4.61 -13.93
C ASN A 392 9.02 -4.75 -13.90
N PRO A 393 9.80 -3.79 -14.45
CA PRO A 393 11.26 -3.86 -14.45
C PRO A 393 11.88 -3.92 -13.06
N PHE A 394 11.25 -3.33 -12.02
CA PHE A 394 11.76 -3.44 -10.66
C PHE A 394 11.60 -4.84 -10.07
N VAL A 395 10.56 -5.57 -10.48
CA VAL A 395 10.41 -7.00 -10.14
C VAL A 395 11.46 -7.84 -10.87
N ALA A 396 11.70 -7.56 -12.15
CA ALA A 396 12.76 -8.24 -12.92
C ALA A 396 14.14 -7.99 -12.29
N LEU A 397 14.43 -6.78 -11.84
CA LEU A 397 15.68 -6.41 -11.18
C LEU A 397 15.91 -7.22 -9.89
N ASP A 398 14.87 -7.43 -9.06
CA ASP A 398 14.98 -8.27 -7.86
C ASP A 398 15.34 -9.73 -8.21
N ALA A 399 14.70 -10.27 -9.24
CA ALA A 399 15.00 -11.61 -9.74
C ALA A 399 16.45 -11.70 -10.29
N GLU A 400 16.92 -10.68 -11.02
CA GLU A 400 18.29 -10.59 -11.52
C GLU A 400 19.32 -10.52 -10.38
N MET A 401 19.07 -9.69 -9.36
CA MET A 401 19.93 -9.62 -8.18
C MET A 401 20.02 -10.96 -7.46
N THR A 402 18.90 -11.65 -7.28
CA THR A 402 18.84 -12.98 -6.66
C THR A 402 19.61 -14.00 -7.50
N ALA A 403 19.44 -13.99 -8.82
CA ALA A 403 20.19 -14.87 -9.75
C ALA A 403 21.70 -14.59 -9.76
N ALA A 404 22.09 -13.33 -9.51
CA ALA A 404 23.49 -12.92 -9.34
C ALA A 404 24.09 -13.30 -7.97
N GLY A 405 23.31 -13.92 -7.09
CA GLY A 405 23.74 -14.39 -5.76
C GLY A 405 23.59 -13.34 -4.67
N LYS A 406 22.88 -12.23 -4.91
CA LYS A 406 22.50 -11.27 -3.86
C LYS A 406 21.46 -11.90 -2.93
N THR A 407 21.53 -11.58 -1.66
CA THR A 407 20.60 -12.09 -0.64
C THR A 407 19.51 -11.07 -0.36
N PRO A 408 18.24 -11.36 -0.68
CA PRO A 408 17.15 -10.46 -0.35
C PRO A 408 16.93 -10.35 1.15
N ILE A 409 16.46 -9.19 1.61
CA ILE A 409 16.06 -8.96 2.99
C ILE A 409 14.56 -9.29 3.10
N SER A 410 14.23 -10.24 3.97
CA SER A 410 12.84 -10.63 4.19
C SER A 410 12.02 -9.54 4.89
N TRP A 411 10.75 -9.48 4.58
CA TRP A 411 9.80 -8.60 5.24
C TRP A 411 9.42 -9.15 6.62
N ASN A 412 10.01 -8.59 7.68
CA ASN A 412 9.69 -8.92 9.06
C ASN A 412 8.71 -7.92 9.70
N PHE A 413 8.33 -6.85 9.02
CA PHE A 413 7.36 -5.89 9.54
C PHE A 413 5.95 -6.49 9.70
N THR A 414 5.67 -7.61 9.02
CA THR A 414 4.47 -8.42 9.27
C THR A 414 4.46 -9.11 10.63
N THR A 415 5.57 -9.12 11.35
CA THR A 415 5.72 -9.64 12.72
C THR A 415 5.83 -8.55 13.79
N MET A 416 5.75 -7.28 13.43
CA MET A 416 5.68 -6.17 14.37
C MET A 416 4.44 -6.31 15.27
N PRO A 417 4.48 -5.88 16.54
CA PRO A 417 3.47 -6.28 17.52
C PRO A 417 2.06 -5.74 17.23
N SER A 418 1.94 -4.52 16.73
CA SER A 418 0.63 -3.89 16.44
C SER A 418 0.77 -2.66 15.54
N GLU A 419 -0.35 -2.20 14.97
CA GLU A 419 -0.39 -0.91 14.26
C GLU A 419 -0.16 0.26 15.20
N GLU A 420 -0.57 0.16 16.48
CA GLU A 420 -0.30 1.18 17.48
C GLU A 420 1.19 1.32 17.76
N TRP A 421 1.93 0.21 17.84
CA TRP A 421 3.39 0.25 17.95
C TRP A 421 4.03 1.00 16.77
N LYS A 422 3.62 0.70 15.53
CA LYS A 422 4.10 1.40 14.33
C LYS A 422 3.82 2.91 14.43
N ASN A 423 2.63 3.29 14.87
CA ASN A 423 2.24 4.69 15.03
C ASN A 423 3.04 5.42 16.11
N MET A 424 3.34 4.75 17.24
CA MET A 424 4.20 5.31 18.29
C MET A 424 5.62 5.54 17.79
N VAL A 425 6.20 4.57 17.04
CA VAL A 425 7.53 4.73 16.43
C VAL A 425 7.51 5.88 15.41
N GLY A 426 6.52 5.93 14.51
CA GLY A 426 6.39 6.99 13.51
C GLY A 426 6.27 8.38 14.15
N SER A 427 5.46 8.52 15.21
CA SER A 427 5.32 9.77 15.95
C SER A 427 6.63 10.21 16.60
N ALA A 428 7.38 9.28 17.19
CA ALA A 428 8.69 9.57 17.79
C ALA A 428 9.74 9.98 16.73
N LEU A 429 9.75 9.31 15.56
CA LEU A 429 10.62 9.68 14.43
C LEU A 429 10.34 11.10 13.94
N ALA A 430 9.07 11.49 13.86
CA ALA A 430 8.69 12.84 13.43
C ALA A 430 9.14 13.91 14.44
N VAL A 431 9.00 13.64 15.75
CA VAL A 431 9.51 14.54 16.80
C VAL A 431 11.02 14.66 16.75
N TYR A 432 11.72 13.53 16.59
CA TYR A 432 13.17 13.53 16.45
C TYR A 432 13.63 14.31 15.20
N ALA A 433 12.98 14.14 14.07
CA ALA A 433 13.33 14.86 12.85
C ALA A 433 13.25 16.38 13.04
N ALA A 434 12.20 16.87 13.74
CA ALA A 434 12.03 18.29 14.02
C ALA A 434 13.08 18.86 15.01
N ASP A 435 13.60 18.05 15.91
CA ASP A 435 14.62 18.45 16.88
C ASP A 435 15.54 17.26 17.18
N GLN A 436 16.65 17.14 16.43
CA GLN A 436 17.57 15.99 16.39
C GLN A 436 18.46 15.94 17.63
N THR A 437 17.84 15.86 18.80
CA THR A 437 18.54 15.68 20.09
C THR A 437 18.60 14.22 20.50
N ASP A 438 19.60 13.85 21.32
CA ASP A 438 19.69 12.50 21.86
C ASP A 438 18.46 12.16 22.73
N ALA A 439 17.90 13.13 23.45
CA ALA A 439 16.68 12.92 24.24
C ALA A 439 15.47 12.54 23.38
N ASN A 440 15.32 13.13 22.19
CA ASN A 440 14.27 12.75 21.25
C ASN A 440 14.55 11.41 20.57
N TRP A 441 15.84 11.07 20.36
CA TRP A 441 16.20 9.74 19.90
C TRP A 441 15.94 8.66 20.96
N ASP A 442 16.24 8.93 22.25
CA ASP A 442 15.87 8.03 23.36
C ASP A 442 14.35 7.76 23.38
N ALA A 443 13.53 8.73 22.98
CA ALA A 443 12.09 8.52 22.84
C ALA A 443 11.74 7.57 21.66
N VAL A 444 12.50 7.60 20.56
CA VAL A 444 12.37 6.62 19.45
C VAL A 444 12.76 5.22 19.96
N VAL A 445 13.87 5.10 20.66
CA VAL A 445 14.32 3.83 21.28
C VAL A 445 13.25 3.27 22.21
N SER A 446 12.70 4.09 23.10
CA SER A 446 11.63 3.67 24.01
C SER A 446 10.35 3.26 23.24
N ALA A 447 9.95 4.02 22.24
CA ALA A 447 8.81 3.67 21.37
C ALA A 447 9.04 2.32 20.67
N PHE A 448 10.25 2.06 20.20
CA PHE A 448 10.60 0.84 19.49
C PHE A 448 10.71 -0.37 20.42
N VAL A 449 11.46 -0.26 21.52
CA VAL A 449 11.84 -1.38 22.41
C VAL A 449 10.84 -1.58 23.54
N ASP A 450 10.57 -0.53 24.34
CA ASP A 450 9.79 -0.68 25.56
C ASP A 450 8.31 -0.99 25.27
N ASN A 451 7.78 -0.42 24.18
CA ASN A 451 6.40 -0.67 23.78
C ASN A 451 6.20 -1.99 23.01
N TRP A 452 7.28 -2.59 22.47
CA TRP A 452 7.14 -3.86 21.74
C TRP A 452 6.48 -4.96 22.57
N ALA A 453 7.03 -5.27 23.73
CA ALA A 453 6.51 -6.32 24.60
C ALA A 453 5.08 -6.05 25.09
N THR A 454 4.77 -4.77 25.37
CA THR A 454 3.43 -4.36 25.82
C THR A 454 2.40 -4.57 24.70
N GLU A 455 2.69 -4.08 23.51
CA GLU A 455 1.80 -4.22 22.36
C GLU A 455 1.65 -5.67 21.89
N TYR A 456 2.75 -6.43 21.93
CA TYR A 456 2.71 -7.86 21.62
C TYR A 456 1.78 -8.62 22.57
N GLN A 457 1.82 -8.33 23.87
CA GLN A 457 0.93 -8.94 24.85
C GLN A 457 -0.52 -8.53 24.64
N LEU A 458 -0.80 -7.27 24.28
CA LEU A 458 -2.16 -6.80 24.00
C LEU A 458 -2.75 -7.46 22.75
N ALA A 459 -1.94 -7.70 21.73
CA ALA A 459 -2.37 -8.31 20.48
C ALA A 459 -2.56 -9.85 20.58
N ASN A 460 -1.82 -10.52 21.47
CA ASN A 460 -1.78 -12.00 21.56
C ASN A 460 -2.28 -12.55 22.90
N GLY A 461 -2.67 -11.73 23.87
CA GLY A 461 -3.19 -12.12 25.20
C GLY A 461 -4.72 -12.04 25.28
#